data_5a732f2fbbebc07dd5c262526a68768a
#
_entry.id   5a732f2fbbebc07dd5c262526a68768a
#
_cell.length_a   1.000
_cell.length_b   1.000
_cell.length_c   1.000
_cell.angle_alpha   90.00
_cell.angle_beta   90.00
_cell.angle_gamma   90.00
#
_symmetry.space_group_name_H-M   'P 1'
#
loop_
_entity.id
_entity.type
_entity.pdbx_description
1 polymer ?
#
loop_
_entity_poly.entity_id
_entity_poly.type
_entity_poly.pdbx_seq_one_letter_code
_entity_poly.pdbx_strand_id
1 'polypeptide(L)'
;MKRAGKLLVIGLFSLLLSGCMFTTPETSLYRLPKLAGEYESLESQIDALLTNGAEYAAPTSGSNLQSVQMIDLDGDGSEEAVAFFRRTSDKKPMKIYIFKADGDSYERYAVIEGASSQIYSVNYADLDGDGLKEILVGYKSSSDVQGLAIYPLSPGTPESLLTTGYSRYANLDMNGDGKQELLIICSDEESTARVDYYDWDDGALHAKSSLRLSASVAE
;
A
#
# COMPACT_ATOMS: atom_id res chain seq x y z
N MET A 1 57.95 -32.91 48.48
CA MET A 1 57.71 -31.95 47.35
C MET A 1 56.80 -32.47 46.23
N LYS A 2 56.60 -33.80 46.02
CA LYS A 2 55.75 -34.30 44.90
C LYS A 2 54.22 -34.25 45.15
N ARG A 3 53.77 -34.12 46.40
CA ARG A 3 52.34 -34.09 46.77
C ARG A 3 51.72 -32.66 46.65
N ALA A 4 52.48 -31.61 46.91
CA ALA A 4 52.05 -30.25 46.84
C ALA A 4 51.77 -29.80 45.40
N GLY A 5 52.58 -30.26 44.42
CA GLY A 5 52.39 -29.96 43.00
C GLY A 5 51.13 -30.55 42.37
N LYS A 6 50.70 -31.75 42.83
CA LYS A 6 49.47 -32.41 42.38
C LYS A 6 48.21 -31.68 42.86
N LEU A 7 48.21 -31.18 44.09
CA LEU A 7 47.09 -30.40 44.64
C LEU A 7 46.95 -29.05 43.95
N LEU A 8 48.07 -28.39 43.54
CA LEU A 8 48.04 -27.13 42.88
C LEU A 8 47.54 -27.26 41.43
N VAL A 9 47.87 -28.35 40.74
CA VAL A 9 47.36 -28.64 39.38
C VAL A 9 45.87 -28.97 39.38
N ILE A 10 45.36 -29.69 40.39
CA ILE A 10 43.94 -30.01 40.52
C ILE A 10 43.12 -28.74 40.86
N GLY A 11 43.68 -27.83 41.67
CA GLY A 11 43.05 -26.55 41.99
C GLY A 11 42.98 -25.61 40.77
N LEU A 12 44.01 -25.62 39.91
CA LEU A 12 44.04 -24.82 38.69
C LEU A 12 43.09 -25.37 37.60
N PHE A 13 42.91 -26.70 37.57
CA PHE A 13 42.00 -27.33 36.61
C PHE A 13 40.50 -27.13 36.98
N SER A 14 40.19 -27.03 38.29
CA SER A 14 38.82 -26.72 38.76
C SER A 14 38.42 -25.27 38.53
N LEU A 15 39.38 -24.32 38.41
CA LEU A 15 39.12 -22.94 38.07
C LEU A 15 38.81 -22.73 36.56
N LEU A 16 39.23 -23.68 35.71
CA LEU A 16 38.97 -23.61 34.27
C LEU A 16 37.58 -24.18 33.89
N LEU A 17 36.89 -24.85 34.84
CA LEU A 17 35.55 -25.42 34.62
C LEU A 17 34.40 -24.52 35.11
N SER A 18 34.71 -23.34 35.67
CA SER A 18 33.70 -22.28 35.91
C SER A 18 33.38 -21.54 34.63
N GLY A 19 33.19 -22.28 33.54
CA GLY A 19 32.68 -21.79 32.29
C GLY A 19 31.27 -21.23 32.47
N CYS A 20 31.13 -20.00 32.12
CA CYS A 20 29.95 -19.18 31.94
C CYS A 20 28.61 -19.90 32.02
N MET A 21 27.98 -19.89 33.17
CA MET A 21 26.53 -19.99 33.26
C MET A 21 25.90 -18.63 32.89
N PHE A 22 26.11 -18.17 31.67
CA PHE A 22 25.23 -17.18 31.08
C PHE A 22 24.03 -17.93 30.51
N THR A 23 23.09 -18.28 31.36
CA THR A 23 21.74 -18.63 30.95
C THR A 23 21.03 -17.29 30.59
N THR A 24 21.33 -16.78 29.42
CA THR A 24 20.35 -15.88 28.80
C THR A 24 19.10 -16.70 28.53
N PRO A 25 17.94 -16.34 29.06
CA PRO A 25 16.72 -17.08 28.77
C PRO A 25 16.53 -17.08 27.24
N GLU A 26 16.49 -18.30 26.66
CA GLU A 26 16.37 -18.52 25.21
C GLU A 26 15.14 -17.80 24.59
N THR A 27 14.17 -17.47 25.44
CA THR A 27 12.98 -16.70 25.04
C THR A 27 13.28 -15.28 24.53
N SER A 28 14.47 -14.70 24.82
CA SER A 28 14.84 -13.39 24.29
C SER A 28 15.37 -13.42 22.86
N LEU A 29 15.84 -14.58 22.39
CA LEU A 29 16.37 -14.79 21.05
C LEU A 29 15.27 -14.93 19.98
N TYR A 30 14.05 -15.24 20.40
CA TYR A 30 12.88 -15.40 19.54
C TYR A 30 11.86 -14.26 19.68
N ARG A 31 12.21 -13.19 20.37
CA ARG A 31 11.38 -11.99 20.31
C ARG A 31 11.54 -11.37 18.92
N LEU A 32 10.43 -11.28 18.19
CA LEU A 32 10.35 -10.42 17.02
C LEU A 32 10.87 -9.03 17.42
N PRO A 33 11.60 -8.33 16.51
CA PRO A 33 12.00 -6.96 16.77
C PRO A 33 10.76 -6.18 17.24
N LYS A 34 10.84 -5.48 18.37
CA LYS A 34 9.78 -4.54 18.74
C LYS A 34 9.70 -3.51 17.64
N LEU A 35 8.51 -3.33 17.10
CA LEU A 35 8.21 -2.19 16.25
C LEU A 35 8.53 -0.90 17.03
N ALA A 36 8.97 0.15 16.34
CA ALA A 36 9.07 1.46 16.94
C ALA A 36 7.70 1.85 17.51
N GLY A 37 7.66 2.57 18.65
CA GLY A 37 6.42 2.83 19.38
C GLY A 37 5.30 3.45 18.53
N GLU A 38 5.68 4.22 17.51
CA GLU A 38 4.75 4.81 16.53
C GLU A 38 3.93 3.76 15.78
N TYR A 39 4.50 2.61 15.45
CA TYR A 39 3.80 1.54 14.73
C TYR A 39 2.96 0.63 15.64
N GLU A 40 3.13 0.68 16.97
CA GLU A 40 2.30 -0.12 17.90
C GLU A 40 0.81 0.27 17.80
N SER A 41 0.52 1.56 17.59
CA SER A 41 -0.86 2.05 17.41
C SER A 41 -1.45 1.59 16.08
N LEU A 42 -0.67 1.61 15.00
CA LEU A 42 -1.08 1.13 13.68
C LEU A 42 -1.35 -0.38 13.72
N GLU A 43 -0.44 -1.17 14.30
CA GLU A 43 -0.61 -2.62 14.48
C GLU A 43 -1.90 -2.94 15.24
N SER A 44 -2.15 -2.24 16.35
CA SER A 44 -3.37 -2.44 17.16
C SER A 44 -4.65 -2.17 16.37
N GLN A 45 -4.67 -1.12 15.53
CA GLN A 45 -5.82 -0.80 14.68
C GLN A 45 -6.02 -1.84 13.57
N ILE A 46 -4.94 -2.29 12.94
CA ILE A 46 -4.97 -3.36 11.93
C ILE A 46 -5.47 -4.67 12.54
N ASP A 47 -4.97 -5.05 13.71
CA ASP A 47 -5.41 -6.25 14.44
C ASP A 47 -6.90 -6.19 14.80
N ALA A 48 -7.40 -5.01 15.17
CA ALA A 48 -8.82 -4.82 15.39
C ALA A 48 -9.65 -5.04 14.13
N LEU A 49 -9.18 -4.62 12.95
CA LEU A 49 -9.84 -4.87 11.67
C LEU A 49 -9.87 -6.37 11.34
N LEU A 50 -8.74 -7.07 11.51
CA LEU A 50 -8.63 -8.51 11.27
C LEU A 50 -9.53 -9.31 12.22
N THR A 51 -9.54 -8.96 13.50
CA THR A 51 -10.42 -9.58 14.52
C THR A 51 -11.91 -9.39 14.18
N ASN A 52 -12.27 -8.27 13.55
CA ASN A 52 -13.62 -7.97 13.10
C ASN A 52 -13.95 -8.56 11.71
N GLY A 53 -13.15 -9.51 11.22
CA GLY A 53 -13.41 -10.29 10.01
C GLY A 53 -12.99 -9.61 8.71
N ALA A 54 -12.10 -8.64 8.75
CA ALA A 54 -11.38 -8.18 7.57
C ALA A 54 -10.25 -9.16 7.23
N GLU A 55 -9.94 -9.31 5.95
CA GLU A 55 -8.84 -10.10 5.43
C GLU A 55 -7.94 -9.19 4.60
N TYR A 56 -6.62 -9.38 4.65
CA TYR A 56 -5.72 -8.66 3.76
C TYR A 56 -6.07 -8.91 2.29
N ALA A 57 -6.03 -7.85 1.50
CA ALA A 57 -6.34 -7.89 0.07
C ALA A 57 -5.33 -7.05 -0.72
N ALA A 58 -4.07 -7.48 -0.70
CA ALA A 58 -2.98 -6.81 -1.41
C ALA A 58 -3.31 -6.64 -2.91
N PRO A 59 -2.85 -5.56 -3.56
CA PRO A 59 -2.87 -5.43 -5.00
C PRO A 59 -2.14 -6.60 -5.67
N THR A 60 -2.66 -7.07 -6.81
CA THR A 60 -2.15 -8.28 -7.49
C THR A 60 -1.24 -7.96 -8.66
N SER A 61 -1.09 -6.69 -9.04
CA SER A 61 -0.30 -6.22 -10.18
C SER A 61 0.27 -4.83 -9.92
N GLY A 62 1.27 -4.44 -10.71
CA GLY A 62 1.96 -3.16 -10.57
C GLY A 62 3.18 -3.24 -9.65
N SER A 63 3.67 -2.10 -9.17
CA SER A 63 4.84 -1.99 -8.28
C SER A 63 4.50 -2.05 -6.80
N ASN A 64 3.27 -1.67 -6.43
CA ASN A 64 2.81 -1.52 -5.06
C ASN A 64 1.99 -2.76 -4.65
N LEU A 65 2.69 -3.84 -4.25
CA LEU A 65 2.08 -5.16 -4.01
C LEU A 65 1.88 -5.50 -2.52
N GLN A 66 2.31 -4.65 -1.60
CA GLN A 66 2.18 -4.88 -0.17
C GLN A 66 0.75 -4.64 0.31
N SER A 67 0.32 -5.43 1.31
CA SER A 67 -0.99 -5.24 1.96
C SER A 67 -1.05 -3.99 2.84
N VAL A 68 0.09 -3.50 3.29
CA VAL A 68 0.27 -2.23 3.98
C VAL A 68 1.43 -1.52 3.30
N GLN A 69 1.22 -0.31 2.86
CA GLN A 69 2.20 0.52 2.16
C GLN A 69 2.42 1.80 2.96
N MET A 70 3.68 2.16 3.14
CA MET A 70 4.07 3.41 3.77
C MET A 70 4.45 4.38 2.66
N ILE A 71 3.78 5.52 2.62
CA ILE A 71 3.98 6.52 1.56
C ILE A 71 3.56 7.90 2.04
N ASP A 72 4.40 8.90 1.79
CA ASP A 72 4.08 10.30 2.00
C ASP A 72 3.06 10.75 0.93
N LEU A 73 1.78 10.83 1.34
CA LEU A 73 0.66 11.16 0.46
C LEU A 73 0.38 12.67 0.40
N ASP A 74 0.74 13.42 1.44
CA ASP A 74 0.45 14.86 1.53
C ASP A 74 1.69 15.76 1.45
N GLY A 75 2.87 15.16 1.23
CA GLY A 75 4.11 15.90 1.01
C GLY A 75 4.68 16.57 2.26
N ASP A 76 4.22 16.19 3.47
CA ASP A 76 4.69 16.76 4.73
C ASP A 76 5.99 16.12 5.25
N GLY A 77 6.44 15.04 4.61
CA GLY A 77 7.65 14.28 4.94
C GLY A 77 7.42 13.15 5.93
N SER A 78 6.19 12.98 6.41
CA SER A 78 5.76 11.81 7.18
C SER A 78 5.07 10.81 6.24
N GLU A 79 5.16 9.52 6.53
CA GLU A 79 4.50 8.51 5.68
C GLU A 79 3.12 8.15 6.23
N GLU A 80 2.10 8.17 5.40
CA GLU A 80 0.81 7.55 5.67
C GLU A 80 0.89 6.05 5.48
N ALA A 81 0.15 5.30 6.31
CA ALA A 81 -0.06 3.88 6.09
C ALA A 81 -1.33 3.64 5.28
N VAL A 82 -1.17 3.05 4.09
CA VAL A 82 -2.29 2.64 3.24
C VAL A 82 -2.45 1.13 3.34
N ALA A 83 -3.54 0.67 3.95
CA ALA A 83 -3.76 -0.74 4.25
C ALA A 83 -4.97 -1.30 3.48
N PHE A 84 -4.75 -2.41 2.77
CA PHE A 84 -5.71 -3.01 1.86
C PHE A 84 -6.37 -4.23 2.47
N PHE A 85 -7.71 -4.19 2.55
CA PHE A 85 -8.52 -5.26 3.11
C PHE A 85 -9.70 -5.61 2.23
N ARG A 86 -10.20 -6.83 2.45
CA ARG A 86 -11.47 -7.31 1.94
C ARG A 86 -12.35 -7.74 3.12
N ARG A 87 -13.63 -7.39 3.04
CA ARG A 87 -14.65 -7.85 3.97
C ARG A 87 -15.83 -8.40 3.19
N THR A 88 -15.83 -9.70 2.94
CA THR A 88 -16.77 -10.35 2.02
C THR A 88 -18.23 -10.30 2.48
N SER A 89 -18.48 -10.07 3.77
CA SER A 89 -19.84 -9.88 4.33
C SER A 89 -20.47 -8.53 3.97
N ASP A 90 -19.67 -7.56 3.52
CA ASP A 90 -20.12 -6.20 3.27
C ASP A 90 -20.62 -6.04 1.82
N LYS A 91 -21.55 -5.10 1.61
CA LYS A 91 -22.02 -4.72 0.25
C LYS A 91 -20.89 -4.09 -0.59
N LYS A 92 -19.94 -3.47 0.06
CA LYS A 92 -18.72 -2.92 -0.52
C LYS A 92 -17.53 -3.65 0.10
N PRO A 93 -17.13 -4.81 -0.43
CA PRO A 93 -16.14 -5.67 0.21
C PRO A 93 -14.73 -5.11 0.18
N MET A 94 -14.35 -4.32 -0.83
CA MET A 94 -13.05 -3.66 -0.88
C MET A 94 -13.00 -2.53 0.15
N LYS A 95 -11.96 -2.55 0.98
CA LYS A 95 -11.68 -1.54 1.99
C LYS A 95 -10.21 -1.12 1.90
N ILE A 96 -9.95 0.14 1.68
CA ILE A 96 -8.61 0.71 1.74
C ILE A 96 -8.61 1.72 2.88
N TYR A 97 -7.88 1.41 3.94
CA TYR A 97 -7.74 2.28 5.09
C TYR A 97 -6.50 3.15 4.93
N ILE A 98 -6.63 4.42 5.20
CA ILE A 98 -5.54 5.38 5.24
C ILE A 98 -5.39 5.83 6.68
N PHE A 99 -4.19 5.68 7.22
CA PHE A 99 -3.83 6.13 8.56
C PHE A 99 -2.76 7.19 8.43
N LYS A 100 -2.96 8.32 9.11
CA LYS A 100 -1.97 9.39 9.22
C LYS A 100 -1.22 9.32 10.54
N ALA A 101 0.06 9.71 10.51
CA ALA A 101 0.83 9.90 11.71
C ALA A 101 0.29 11.10 12.51
N ASP A 102 0.14 10.94 13.82
CA ASP A 102 -0.19 11.99 14.78
C ASP A 102 0.74 11.84 16.00
N GLY A 103 1.84 12.59 16.01
CA GLY A 103 2.91 12.44 16.98
C GLY A 103 3.53 11.04 16.94
N ASP A 104 3.47 10.32 18.07
CA ASP A 104 3.99 8.94 18.19
C ASP A 104 2.92 7.87 17.89
N SER A 105 1.86 8.20 17.16
CA SER A 105 0.76 7.28 16.84
C SER A 105 0.26 7.44 15.42
N TYR A 106 -0.48 6.44 14.95
CA TYR A 106 -1.25 6.51 13.70
C TYR A 106 -2.73 6.57 14.02
N GLU A 107 -3.46 7.47 13.34
CA GLU A 107 -4.90 7.56 13.43
C GLU A 107 -5.56 7.33 12.07
N ARG A 108 -6.74 6.69 12.08
CA ARG A 108 -7.49 6.45 10.84
C ARG A 108 -7.98 7.76 10.26
N TYR A 109 -7.46 8.12 9.10
CA TYR A 109 -7.82 9.33 8.37
C TYR A 109 -8.99 9.11 7.41
N ALA A 110 -8.93 8.02 6.61
CA ALA A 110 -9.94 7.75 5.60
C ALA A 110 -10.18 6.24 5.39
N VAL A 111 -11.33 5.90 4.80
CA VAL A 111 -11.67 4.56 4.33
C VAL A 111 -12.29 4.65 2.95
N ILE A 112 -11.60 4.16 1.93
CA ILE A 112 -12.13 3.98 0.58
C ILE A 112 -12.88 2.66 0.53
N GLU A 113 -14.09 2.67 0.01
CA GLU A 113 -14.93 1.50 -0.10
C GLU A 113 -15.33 1.23 -1.56
N GLY A 114 -15.18 0.00 -2.03
CA GLY A 114 -15.52 -0.38 -3.40
C GLY A 114 -16.31 -1.67 -3.48
N ALA A 115 -17.10 -1.80 -4.57
CA ALA A 115 -17.93 -2.98 -4.81
C ALA A 115 -17.13 -4.22 -5.28
N SER A 116 -15.91 -4.01 -5.80
CA SER A 116 -15.02 -5.12 -6.18
C SER A 116 -14.46 -5.82 -4.93
N SER A 117 -14.24 -7.11 -5.02
CA SER A 117 -13.54 -7.87 -3.97
C SER A 117 -12.04 -8.02 -4.24
N GLN A 118 -11.56 -7.59 -5.41
CA GLN A 118 -10.17 -7.74 -5.81
C GLN A 118 -9.58 -6.40 -6.27
N ILE A 119 -8.51 -6.00 -5.59
CA ILE A 119 -7.66 -4.87 -6.01
C ILE A 119 -6.65 -5.42 -7.02
N TYR A 120 -6.64 -4.85 -8.22
CA TYR A 120 -5.69 -5.26 -9.26
C TYR A 120 -4.38 -4.49 -9.13
N SER A 121 -4.45 -3.17 -9.06
CA SER A 121 -3.29 -2.29 -8.90
C SER A 121 -3.61 -1.07 -8.07
N VAL A 122 -2.59 -0.45 -7.51
CA VAL A 122 -2.70 0.86 -6.87
C VAL A 122 -1.51 1.73 -7.28
N ASN A 123 -1.79 3.00 -7.53
CA ASN A 123 -0.80 4.03 -7.74
C ASN A 123 -1.21 5.31 -7.00
N TYR A 124 -0.25 6.20 -6.85
CA TYR A 124 -0.41 7.48 -6.17
C TYR A 124 0.18 8.57 -7.06
N ALA A 125 -0.58 9.62 -7.29
CA ALA A 125 -0.18 10.71 -8.19
C ALA A 125 -0.88 12.00 -7.79
N ASP A 126 -0.16 13.09 -7.78
CA ASP A 126 -0.71 14.43 -7.64
C ASP A 126 -1.25 14.87 -9.00
N LEU A 127 -2.56 14.74 -9.20
CA LEU A 127 -3.20 15.01 -10.48
C LEU A 127 -3.63 16.47 -10.62
N ASP A 128 -3.81 17.19 -9.51
CA ASP A 128 -4.30 18.57 -9.53
C ASP A 128 -3.23 19.61 -9.15
N GLY A 129 -2.05 19.15 -8.71
CA GLY A 129 -0.92 20.01 -8.37
C GLY A 129 -1.05 20.68 -7.01
N ASP A 130 -1.89 20.17 -6.13
CA ASP A 130 -2.09 20.72 -4.78
C ASP A 130 -1.11 20.17 -3.73
N GLY A 131 -0.28 19.19 -4.13
CA GLY A 131 0.72 18.52 -3.29
C GLY A 131 0.18 17.28 -2.59
N LEU A 132 -1.13 17.02 -2.65
CA LEU A 132 -1.74 15.78 -2.14
C LEU A 132 -1.81 14.75 -3.28
N LYS A 133 -1.51 13.50 -2.99
CA LYS A 133 -1.58 12.46 -4.01
C LYS A 133 -2.95 11.79 -4.02
N GLU A 134 -3.59 11.77 -5.19
CA GLU A 134 -4.75 10.94 -5.44
C GLU A 134 -4.37 9.46 -5.42
N ILE A 135 -5.33 8.63 -5.03
CA ILE A 135 -5.19 7.18 -4.95
C ILE A 135 -5.90 6.56 -6.17
N LEU A 136 -5.10 6.03 -7.10
CA LEU A 136 -5.56 5.40 -8.34
C LEU A 136 -5.70 3.90 -8.11
N VAL A 137 -6.93 3.41 -8.02
CA VAL A 137 -7.24 2.01 -7.70
C VAL A 137 -7.73 1.29 -8.95
N GLY A 138 -6.89 0.41 -9.48
CA GLY A 138 -7.30 -0.57 -10.48
C GLY A 138 -7.97 -1.77 -9.82
N TYR A 139 -9.13 -2.19 -10.31
CA TYR A 139 -9.86 -3.33 -9.79
C TYR A 139 -10.35 -4.23 -10.92
N LYS A 140 -10.60 -5.51 -10.63
CA LYS A 140 -11.26 -6.44 -11.53
C LYS A 140 -12.67 -6.71 -11.08
N SER A 141 -13.63 -6.67 -12.01
CA SER A 141 -14.98 -7.14 -11.78
C SER A 141 -15.06 -8.67 -11.99
N SER A 142 -16.19 -9.27 -11.61
CA SER A 142 -16.44 -10.71 -11.80
C SER A 142 -16.44 -11.16 -13.27
N SER A 143 -16.47 -10.22 -14.21
CA SER A 143 -16.43 -10.44 -15.67
C SER A 143 -15.05 -10.21 -16.29
N ASP A 144 -13.97 -10.15 -15.49
CA ASP A 144 -12.61 -9.80 -15.92
C ASP A 144 -12.45 -8.39 -16.53
N VAL A 145 -13.47 -7.57 -16.50
CA VAL A 145 -13.38 -6.17 -16.90
C VAL A 145 -12.55 -5.42 -15.86
N GLN A 146 -11.50 -4.77 -16.33
CA GLN A 146 -10.70 -3.91 -15.46
C GLN A 146 -11.36 -2.54 -15.34
N GLY A 147 -11.53 -2.08 -14.10
CA GLY A 147 -11.99 -0.75 -13.77
C GLY A 147 -10.93 0.05 -13.05
N LEU A 148 -10.89 1.35 -13.27
CA LEU A 148 -10.07 2.32 -12.56
C LEU A 148 -11.00 3.26 -11.79
N ALA A 149 -10.72 3.44 -10.51
CA ALA A 149 -11.34 4.47 -9.69
C ALA A 149 -10.25 5.34 -9.07
N ILE A 150 -10.45 6.65 -9.08
CA ILE A 150 -9.51 7.64 -8.55
C ILE A 150 -10.18 8.32 -7.37
N TYR A 151 -9.47 8.39 -6.25
CA TYR A 151 -9.98 8.97 -5.02
C TYR A 151 -9.06 10.07 -4.52
N PRO A 152 -9.62 11.18 -4.02
CA PRO A 152 -8.82 12.24 -3.40
C PRO A 152 -8.32 11.78 -2.03
N LEU A 153 -7.21 12.36 -1.58
CA LEU A 153 -6.76 12.25 -0.19
C LEU A 153 -7.62 13.17 0.70
N SER A 154 -8.78 12.68 1.13
CA SER A 154 -9.68 13.45 1.99
C SER A 154 -10.21 12.60 3.15
N PRO A 155 -10.53 13.22 4.31
CA PRO A 155 -10.93 12.48 5.52
C PRO A 155 -12.29 11.77 5.35
N GLY A 156 -12.47 10.73 6.14
CA GLY A 156 -13.75 10.00 6.21
C GLY A 156 -13.91 8.93 5.14
N THR A 157 -14.92 9.03 4.30
CA THR A 157 -15.17 8.08 3.20
C THR A 157 -15.26 8.86 1.89
N PRO A 158 -14.12 9.08 1.20
CA PRO A 158 -14.08 9.88 -0.02
C PRO A 158 -14.87 9.21 -1.15
N GLU A 159 -15.57 10.04 -1.92
CA GLU A 159 -16.17 9.62 -3.18
C GLU A 159 -15.13 9.64 -4.30
N SER A 160 -15.31 8.79 -5.33
CA SER A 160 -14.39 8.76 -6.44
C SER A 160 -14.52 9.97 -7.35
N LEU A 161 -13.40 10.58 -7.70
CA LEU A 161 -13.31 11.66 -8.70
C LEU A 161 -13.61 11.15 -10.10
N LEU A 162 -13.19 9.93 -10.40
CA LEU A 162 -13.40 9.26 -11.69
C LEU A 162 -13.58 7.76 -11.46
N THR A 163 -14.52 7.17 -12.21
CA THR A 163 -14.64 5.72 -12.35
C THR A 163 -14.85 5.38 -13.81
N THR A 164 -13.98 4.54 -14.39
CA THR A 164 -14.02 4.16 -15.80
C THR A 164 -13.44 2.79 -16.03
N GLY A 165 -13.77 2.16 -17.18
CA GLY A 165 -13.07 0.97 -17.66
C GLY A 165 -11.70 1.33 -18.25
N TYR A 166 -10.73 0.45 -18.16
CA TYR A 166 -9.41 0.63 -18.76
C TYR A 166 -8.74 -0.70 -19.11
N SER A 167 -7.85 -0.67 -20.08
CA SER A 167 -6.87 -1.72 -20.36
C SER A 167 -5.49 -1.33 -19.84
N ARG A 168 -5.13 -0.07 -20.00
CA ARG A 168 -3.91 0.58 -19.47
C ARG A 168 -4.19 2.04 -19.16
N TYR A 169 -3.40 2.62 -18.28
CA TYR A 169 -3.36 4.07 -18.09
C TYR A 169 -1.93 4.53 -17.82
N ALA A 170 -1.69 5.81 -18.03
CA ALA A 170 -0.47 6.50 -17.67
C ALA A 170 -0.83 7.89 -17.15
N ASN A 171 -0.06 8.38 -16.19
CA ASN A 171 -0.15 9.74 -15.69
C ASN A 171 1.22 10.40 -15.83
N LEU A 172 1.25 11.61 -16.36
CA LEU A 172 2.46 12.40 -16.53
C LEU A 172 2.08 13.86 -16.80
N ASP A 173 2.95 14.78 -16.37
CA ASP A 173 2.85 16.20 -16.73
C ASP A 173 3.33 16.38 -18.17
N MET A 174 2.38 16.50 -19.11
CA MET A 174 2.66 16.63 -20.55
C MET A 174 2.80 18.08 -21.01
N ASN A 175 2.18 19.01 -20.28
CA ASN A 175 2.15 20.42 -20.65
C ASN A 175 3.14 21.28 -19.84
N GLY A 176 3.72 20.72 -18.74
CA GLY A 176 4.70 21.39 -17.88
C GLY A 176 4.08 22.37 -16.88
N ASP A 177 2.80 22.21 -16.53
CA ASP A 177 2.10 23.08 -15.59
C ASP A 177 2.18 22.60 -14.11
N GLY A 178 2.81 21.45 -13.87
CA GLY A 178 3.00 20.87 -12.56
C GLY A 178 1.89 19.91 -12.13
N LYS A 179 0.83 19.76 -12.92
CA LYS A 179 -0.23 18.76 -12.74
C LYS A 179 0.07 17.53 -13.58
N GLN A 180 -0.52 16.42 -13.24
CA GLN A 180 -0.34 15.21 -14.04
C GLN A 180 -1.62 14.91 -14.83
N GLU A 181 -1.52 14.94 -16.14
CA GLU A 181 -2.58 14.48 -17.00
C GLU A 181 -2.69 12.96 -16.98
N LEU A 182 -3.91 12.48 -17.25
CA LEU A 182 -4.21 11.06 -17.26
C LEU A 182 -4.61 10.60 -18.65
N LEU A 183 -3.87 9.62 -19.19
CA LEU A 183 -4.20 8.91 -20.41
C LEU A 183 -4.80 7.56 -20.07
N ILE A 184 -6.03 7.30 -20.48
CA ILE A 184 -6.71 6.03 -20.27
C ILE A 184 -6.91 5.34 -21.62
N ILE A 185 -6.39 4.11 -21.71
CA ILE A 185 -6.50 3.28 -22.91
C ILE A 185 -7.52 2.20 -22.65
N CYS A 186 -8.56 2.15 -23.49
CA CYS A 186 -9.55 1.08 -23.54
C CYS A 186 -9.36 0.33 -24.86
N SER A 187 -9.01 -0.95 -24.78
CA SER A 187 -8.94 -1.82 -25.97
C SER A 187 -10.22 -2.65 -26.07
N ASP A 188 -10.75 -2.81 -27.26
CA ASP A 188 -11.83 -3.76 -27.55
C ASP A 188 -11.31 -5.04 -28.23
N GLU A 189 -12.20 -6.04 -28.37
CA GLU A 189 -11.86 -7.33 -28.99
C GLU A 189 -11.61 -7.21 -30.50
N GLU A 190 -11.99 -6.09 -31.14
CA GLU A 190 -11.88 -5.85 -32.59
C GLU A 190 -10.56 -5.15 -32.99
N SER A 191 -9.53 -5.17 -32.12
CA SER A 191 -8.25 -4.50 -32.36
C SER A 191 -8.35 -2.99 -32.52
N THR A 192 -9.39 -2.38 -31.99
CA THR A 192 -9.47 -0.92 -31.85
C THR A 192 -9.11 -0.52 -30.43
N ALA A 193 -8.39 0.57 -30.30
CA ALA A 193 -8.08 1.16 -29.00
C ALA A 193 -8.64 2.59 -28.95
N ARG A 194 -9.28 2.93 -27.85
CA ARG A 194 -9.66 4.30 -27.54
C ARG A 194 -8.69 4.83 -26.49
N VAL A 195 -8.15 6.00 -26.73
CA VAL A 195 -7.32 6.73 -25.79
C VAL A 195 -8.08 7.97 -25.35
N ASP A 196 -8.45 8.03 -24.10
CA ASP A 196 -9.10 9.16 -23.48
C ASP A 196 -8.06 9.97 -22.71
N TYR A 197 -7.99 11.28 -22.96
CA TYR A 197 -7.13 12.23 -22.29
C TYR A 197 -7.95 13.02 -21.28
N TYR A 198 -7.50 12.98 -20.02
CA TYR A 198 -8.09 13.73 -18.91
C TYR A 198 -7.09 14.74 -18.37
N ASP A 199 -7.60 15.88 -18.01
CA ASP A 199 -6.87 16.98 -17.42
C ASP A 199 -7.66 17.55 -16.24
N TRP A 200 -6.96 18.09 -15.25
CA TRP A 200 -7.57 18.71 -14.09
C TRP A 200 -7.86 20.18 -14.37
N ASP A 201 -9.13 20.52 -14.39
CA ASP A 201 -9.61 21.85 -14.67
C ASP A 201 -10.87 22.14 -13.83
N ASP A 202 -11.02 23.38 -13.38
CA ASP A 202 -12.19 23.82 -12.61
C ASP A 202 -12.51 22.93 -11.37
N GLY A 203 -11.46 22.36 -10.73
CA GLY A 203 -11.59 21.54 -9.52
C GLY A 203 -12.06 20.09 -9.77
N ALA A 204 -11.96 19.60 -11.02
CA ALA A 204 -12.34 18.24 -11.38
C ALA A 204 -11.51 17.66 -12.53
N LEU A 205 -11.48 16.35 -12.64
CA LEU A 205 -10.93 15.61 -13.78
C LEU A 205 -11.92 15.65 -14.96
N HIS A 206 -11.53 16.31 -16.05
CA HIS A 206 -12.33 16.43 -17.27
C HIS A 206 -11.73 15.67 -18.45
N ALA A 207 -12.54 14.88 -19.15
CA ALA A 207 -12.15 14.33 -20.45
C ALA A 207 -12.06 15.47 -21.48
N LYS A 208 -10.83 15.76 -21.93
CA LYS A 208 -10.56 16.84 -22.87
C LYS A 208 -10.58 16.36 -24.33
N SER A 209 -10.16 15.13 -24.57
CA SER A 209 -10.17 14.54 -25.92
C SER A 209 -10.26 13.00 -25.85
N SER A 210 -10.72 12.42 -26.96
CA SER A 210 -10.77 10.98 -27.15
C SER A 210 -10.33 10.65 -28.59
N LEU A 211 -9.34 9.77 -28.70
CA LEU A 211 -8.80 9.32 -29.97
C LEU A 211 -9.08 7.83 -30.15
N ARG A 212 -9.60 7.42 -31.30
CA ARG A 212 -9.72 6.02 -31.68
C ARG A 212 -8.58 5.63 -32.62
N LEU A 213 -7.88 4.57 -32.25
CA LEU A 213 -6.81 3.96 -33.01
C LEU A 213 -7.33 2.64 -33.58
N SER A 214 -7.41 2.49 -34.91
CA SER A 214 -7.66 1.20 -35.56
C SER A 214 -6.30 0.64 -36.01
N ALA A 215 -6.02 -0.63 -35.72
CA ALA A 215 -4.92 -1.30 -36.36
C ALA A 215 -5.31 -1.48 -37.84
N SER A 216 -4.71 -0.70 -38.74
CA SER A 216 -4.75 -1.04 -40.18
C SER A 216 -3.93 -2.31 -40.33
N VAL A 217 -4.59 -3.43 -40.63
CA VAL A 217 -3.89 -4.62 -41.13
C VAL A 217 -3.26 -4.19 -42.45
N ALA A 218 -1.94 -3.99 -42.49
CA ALA A 218 -1.21 -3.86 -43.73
C ALA A 218 -1.24 -5.25 -44.39
N GLU A 219 -2.01 -5.40 -45.45
CA GLU A 219 -1.92 -6.53 -46.38
C GLU A 219 -0.57 -6.52 -47.11
#